data_f65364b4fc807a72895edeb97186efbc
#
_entry.id   f65364b4fc807a72895edeb97186efbc
#
_cell.length_a   1.000
_cell.length_b   1.000
_cell.length_c   1.000
_cell.angle_alpha   90.00
_cell.angle_beta   90.00
_cell.angle_gamma   90.00
#
_symmetry.space_group_name_H-M   'P 1'
#
loop_
_entity.id
_entity.type
_entity.pdbx_description
1 polymer ?
#
loop_
_entity_poly.entity_id
_entity_poly.type
_entity_poly.pdbx_seq_one_letter_code
_entity_poly.pdbx_strand_id
1 'polypeptide(L)'
;MGAGKFLGYLIFPRGIEANPDQIKAVNRLRLPSNPKEVQVLTGMLAALNRFISKFADRCRPFYQLLKKWKGFQWDEECDKAFRDLKEYLMQASMLTTSDSGEDLFMYLSVSDHAVSAVLLKDRGVQQPVYYISKTLVDAETRYLPLEKLVLSLVHATRQLPHYFQAHTVFVLTKYPLQSLLKRLDFTAE
;
A
#
# COMPACT_ATOMS: atom_id res chain seq x y z
N MET A 1 -26.73 14.17 -1.33
CA MET A 1 -25.57 14.68 -0.59
C MET A 1 -24.37 14.50 -1.51
N GLY A 2 -23.73 15.62 -1.93
CA GLY A 2 -22.71 15.60 -2.97
C GLY A 2 -21.38 15.06 -2.49
N ALA A 3 -20.73 14.25 -3.33
CA ALA A 3 -19.32 13.90 -3.15
C ALA A 3 -18.46 15.15 -3.47
N GLY A 4 -17.55 15.50 -2.56
CA GLY A 4 -16.54 16.51 -2.81
C GLY A 4 -15.36 15.93 -3.57
N LYS A 5 -14.90 16.55 -4.66
CA LYS A 5 -13.65 16.16 -5.33
C LYS A 5 -12.49 16.95 -4.71
N PHE A 6 -11.53 16.27 -4.10
CA PHE A 6 -10.36 16.88 -3.48
C PHE A 6 -9.10 16.06 -3.76
N LEU A 7 -8.04 16.72 -4.27
CA LEU A 7 -6.75 16.11 -4.60
C LEU A 7 -6.84 14.79 -5.39
N GLY A 8 -7.80 14.68 -6.30
CA GLY A 8 -7.97 13.48 -7.13
C GLY A 8 -8.76 12.35 -6.48
N TYR A 9 -9.38 12.56 -5.32
CA TYR A 9 -10.24 11.60 -4.63
C TYR A 9 -11.69 12.11 -4.56
N LEU A 10 -12.63 11.19 -4.39
CA LEU A 10 -13.99 11.49 -4.03
C LEU A 10 -14.14 11.32 -2.51
N ILE A 11 -14.59 12.37 -1.84
CA ILE A 11 -14.80 12.37 -0.39
C ILE A 11 -16.28 12.23 -0.12
N PHE A 12 -16.64 11.23 0.68
CA PHE A 12 -17.99 10.96 1.16
C PHE A 12 -18.00 11.02 2.69
N PRO A 13 -19.16 11.20 3.35
CA PRO A 13 -19.25 11.14 4.81
C PRO A 13 -18.74 9.81 5.40
N ARG A 14 -18.84 8.72 4.64
CA ARG A 14 -18.43 7.36 5.05
C ARG A 14 -17.00 6.99 4.69
N GLY A 15 -16.29 7.83 3.92
CA GLY A 15 -14.92 7.51 3.50
C GLY A 15 -14.46 8.19 2.23
N ILE A 16 -13.41 7.66 1.65
CA ILE A 16 -12.72 8.18 0.47
C ILE A 16 -12.72 7.11 -0.61
N GLU A 17 -13.07 7.49 -1.83
CA GLU A 17 -12.97 6.61 -3.01
C GLU A 17 -11.92 7.14 -3.99
N ALA A 18 -11.27 6.22 -4.69
CA ALA A 18 -10.46 6.57 -5.83
C ALA A 18 -11.33 7.22 -6.92
N ASN A 19 -10.81 8.25 -7.57
CA ASN A 19 -11.55 8.91 -8.64
C ASN A 19 -11.80 7.90 -9.79
N PRO A 20 -13.08 7.63 -10.14
CA PRO A 20 -13.43 6.71 -11.24
C PRO A 20 -12.78 7.09 -12.57
N ASP A 21 -12.54 8.38 -12.83
CA ASP A 21 -11.90 8.84 -14.07
C ASP A 21 -10.42 8.42 -14.10
N GLN A 22 -9.73 8.42 -12.96
CA GLN A 22 -8.35 7.90 -12.86
C GLN A 22 -8.30 6.39 -13.05
N ILE A 23 -9.23 5.64 -12.47
CA ILE A 23 -9.34 4.19 -12.68
C ILE A 23 -9.62 3.89 -14.14
N LYS A 24 -10.58 4.59 -14.76
CA LYS A 24 -10.88 4.45 -16.20
C LYS A 24 -9.68 4.79 -17.06
N ALA A 25 -8.90 5.83 -16.70
CA ALA A 25 -7.70 6.22 -17.44
C ALA A 25 -6.65 5.09 -17.42
N VAL A 26 -6.38 4.48 -16.26
CA VAL A 26 -5.47 3.32 -16.15
C VAL A 26 -6.01 2.12 -16.97
N ASN A 27 -7.31 1.84 -16.88
CA ASN A 27 -7.92 0.71 -17.60
C ASN A 27 -7.90 0.88 -19.13
N ARG A 28 -7.92 2.10 -19.64
CA ARG A 28 -7.83 2.42 -21.08
C ARG A 28 -6.41 2.38 -21.63
N LEU A 29 -5.38 2.36 -20.77
CA LEU A 29 -4.01 2.26 -21.23
C LEU A 29 -3.79 0.98 -22.01
N ARG A 30 -3.10 1.10 -23.14
CA ARG A 30 -2.54 -0.03 -23.88
C ARG A 30 -1.29 -0.54 -23.18
N LEU A 31 -0.81 -1.70 -23.58
CA LEU A 31 0.48 -2.22 -23.10
C LEU A 31 1.58 -1.22 -23.43
N PRO A 32 2.37 -0.78 -22.42
CA PRO A 32 3.48 0.13 -22.65
C PRO A 32 4.52 -0.47 -23.60
N SER A 33 4.90 0.29 -24.62
CA SER A 33 5.85 -0.09 -25.65
C SER A 33 7.23 0.54 -25.46
N ASN A 34 7.35 1.50 -24.55
CA ASN A 34 8.58 2.24 -24.29
C ASN A 34 8.63 2.75 -22.82
N PRO A 35 9.84 3.14 -22.33
CA PRO A 35 10.01 3.59 -20.96
C PRO A 35 9.16 4.81 -20.57
N LYS A 36 8.85 5.71 -21.51
CA LYS A 36 8.02 6.89 -21.23
C LYS A 36 6.58 6.49 -20.91
N GLU A 37 6.03 5.50 -21.60
CA GLU A 37 4.70 4.98 -21.32
C GLU A 37 4.64 4.26 -19.96
N VAL A 38 5.73 3.57 -19.57
CA VAL A 38 5.85 2.99 -18.21
C VAL A 38 5.91 4.09 -17.16
N GLN A 39 6.60 5.22 -17.41
CA GLN A 39 6.61 6.36 -16.50
C GLN A 39 5.20 6.95 -16.33
N VAL A 40 4.43 7.09 -17.42
CA VAL A 40 3.04 7.54 -17.35
C VAL A 40 2.20 6.57 -16.51
N LEU A 41 2.31 5.26 -16.76
CA LEU A 41 1.63 4.23 -15.98
C LEU A 41 1.98 4.34 -14.49
N THR A 42 3.27 4.33 -14.14
CA THR A 42 3.71 4.39 -12.74
C THR A 42 3.32 5.69 -12.05
N GLY A 43 3.27 6.82 -12.77
CA GLY A 43 2.78 8.10 -12.26
C GLY A 43 1.28 8.05 -11.92
N MET A 44 0.45 7.46 -12.80
CA MET A 44 -0.98 7.26 -12.53
C MET A 44 -1.21 6.33 -11.34
N LEU A 45 -0.43 5.25 -11.23
CA LEU A 45 -0.51 4.31 -10.13
C LEU A 45 -0.07 4.92 -8.81
N ALA A 46 0.97 5.77 -8.81
CA ALA A 46 1.41 6.48 -7.62
C ALA A 46 0.32 7.39 -7.04
N ALA A 47 -0.51 8.00 -7.88
CA ALA A 47 -1.66 8.78 -7.44
C ALA A 47 -2.77 7.93 -6.78
N LEU A 48 -2.82 6.63 -7.09
CA LEU A 48 -3.78 5.67 -6.56
C LEU A 48 -3.21 4.77 -5.45
N ASN A 49 -1.96 4.97 -5.03
CA ASN A 49 -1.22 4.06 -4.16
C ASN A 49 -1.95 3.70 -2.86
N ARG A 50 -2.65 4.68 -2.24
CA ARG A 50 -3.41 4.47 -1.00
C ARG A 50 -4.60 3.53 -1.12
N PHE A 51 -5.09 3.29 -2.36
CA PHE A 51 -6.20 2.38 -2.64
C PHE A 51 -5.72 1.00 -3.08
N ILE A 52 -4.41 0.81 -3.22
CA ILE A 52 -3.83 -0.43 -3.74
C ILE A 52 -3.11 -1.16 -2.60
N SER A 53 -3.69 -2.27 -2.16
CA SER A 53 -3.03 -3.16 -1.21
C SER A 53 -1.72 -3.69 -1.79
N LYS A 54 -0.64 -3.77 -0.99
CA LYS A 54 0.67 -4.26 -1.42
C LYS A 54 1.20 -3.56 -2.68
N PHE A 55 1.00 -2.24 -2.76
CA PHE A 55 1.36 -1.43 -3.92
C PHE A 55 2.79 -1.67 -4.42
N ALA A 56 3.77 -1.71 -3.49
CA ALA A 56 5.17 -1.89 -3.84
C ALA A 56 5.45 -3.23 -4.54
N ASP A 57 4.80 -4.32 -4.09
CA ASP A 57 4.91 -5.64 -4.72
C ASP A 57 4.20 -5.68 -6.07
N ARG A 58 2.94 -5.21 -6.13
CA ARG A 58 2.13 -5.24 -7.37
C ARG A 58 2.74 -4.41 -8.49
N CYS A 59 3.35 -3.28 -8.17
CA CYS A 59 3.92 -2.37 -9.15
C CYS A 59 5.42 -2.61 -9.40
N ARG A 60 6.07 -3.53 -8.66
CA ARG A 60 7.49 -3.82 -8.76
C ARG A 60 7.98 -4.08 -10.19
N PRO A 61 7.30 -4.91 -11.03
CA PRO A 61 7.76 -5.17 -12.39
C PRO A 61 7.94 -3.89 -13.22
N PHE A 62 7.02 -2.94 -13.09
CA PHE A 62 7.09 -1.66 -13.82
C PHE A 62 8.25 -0.79 -13.37
N TYR A 63 8.51 -0.71 -12.05
CA TYR A 63 9.64 0.04 -11.53
C TYR A 63 10.98 -0.61 -11.88
N GLN A 64 11.03 -1.94 -12.03
CA GLN A 64 12.23 -2.64 -12.50
C GLN A 64 12.54 -2.33 -13.96
N LEU A 65 11.52 -2.24 -14.83
CA LEU A 65 11.71 -1.81 -16.21
C LEU A 65 12.33 -0.41 -16.30
N LEU A 66 11.89 0.52 -15.42
CA LEU A 66 12.44 1.87 -15.39
C LEU A 66 13.91 1.92 -14.93
N LYS A 67 14.35 0.98 -14.09
CA LYS A 67 15.77 0.87 -13.71
C LYS A 67 16.65 0.34 -14.84
N LYS A 68 16.10 -0.50 -15.72
CA LYS A 68 16.81 -1.11 -16.87
C LYS A 68 16.62 -0.29 -18.15
N TRP A 69 16.90 1.02 -18.10
CA TRP A 69 16.66 1.94 -19.21
C TRP A 69 17.32 1.50 -20.55
N LYS A 70 18.50 0.87 -20.50
CA LYS A 70 19.15 0.27 -21.66
C LYS A 70 18.64 -1.17 -21.82
N GLY A 71 17.80 -1.43 -22.81
CA GLY A 71 17.23 -2.74 -23.09
C GLY A 71 15.80 -2.91 -22.54
N PHE A 72 14.96 -1.90 -22.80
CA PHE A 72 13.53 -2.02 -22.48
C PHE A 72 12.92 -3.26 -23.17
N GLN A 73 12.33 -4.14 -22.37
CA GLN A 73 11.59 -5.28 -22.84
C GLN A 73 10.41 -5.50 -21.89
N TRP A 74 9.21 -5.35 -22.43
CA TRP A 74 7.99 -5.74 -21.73
C TRP A 74 7.86 -7.26 -21.74
N ASP A 75 7.92 -7.88 -20.58
CA ASP A 75 7.90 -9.32 -20.39
C ASP A 75 6.54 -9.85 -19.88
N GLU A 76 6.43 -11.16 -19.73
CA GLU A 76 5.21 -11.82 -19.24
C GLU A 76 4.88 -11.44 -17.78
N GLU A 77 5.90 -11.19 -16.95
CA GLU A 77 5.70 -10.74 -15.56
C GLU A 77 5.03 -9.37 -15.52
N CYS A 78 5.49 -8.46 -16.38
CA CYS A 78 4.88 -7.13 -16.54
C CYS A 78 3.45 -7.23 -17.08
N ASP A 79 3.22 -8.10 -18.06
CA ASP A 79 1.91 -8.30 -18.66
C ASP A 79 0.90 -8.83 -17.64
N LYS A 80 1.30 -9.83 -16.87
CA LYS A 80 0.48 -10.37 -15.78
C LYS A 80 0.20 -9.31 -14.72
N ALA A 81 1.24 -8.60 -14.22
CA ALA A 81 1.08 -7.56 -13.23
C ALA A 81 0.14 -6.44 -13.71
N PHE A 82 0.20 -6.09 -14.99
CA PHE A 82 -0.66 -5.06 -15.57
C PHE A 82 -2.13 -5.49 -15.64
N ARG A 83 -2.40 -6.74 -16.03
CA ARG A 83 -3.77 -7.29 -16.05
C ARG A 83 -4.33 -7.41 -14.64
N ASP A 84 -3.57 -8.02 -13.71
CA ASP A 84 -3.98 -8.20 -12.32
C ASP A 84 -4.27 -6.86 -11.63
N LEU A 85 -3.50 -5.82 -11.96
CA LEU A 85 -3.68 -4.49 -11.41
C LEU A 85 -4.93 -3.80 -11.96
N LYS A 86 -5.21 -3.93 -13.26
CA LYS A 86 -6.44 -3.40 -13.87
C LYS A 86 -7.68 -4.04 -13.26
N GLU A 87 -7.67 -5.37 -13.12
CA GLU A 87 -8.75 -6.12 -12.49
C GLU A 87 -8.96 -5.66 -11.03
N TYR A 88 -7.85 -5.57 -10.26
CA TYR A 88 -7.89 -5.09 -8.89
C TYR A 88 -8.52 -3.68 -8.78
N LEU A 89 -8.12 -2.74 -9.64
CA LEU A 89 -8.65 -1.37 -9.63
C LEU A 89 -10.14 -1.30 -9.95
N MET A 90 -10.65 -2.21 -10.77
CA MET A 90 -12.09 -2.29 -11.04
C MET A 90 -12.90 -2.75 -9.82
N GLN A 91 -12.27 -3.49 -8.91
CA GLN A 91 -12.86 -4.00 -7.67
C GLN A 91 -12.47 -3.17 -6.45
N ALA A 92 -11.68 -2.09 -6.65
CA ALA A 92 -11.13 -1.30 -5.56
C ALA A 92 -12.23 -0.77 -4.65
N SER A 93 -12.13 -1.16 -3.38
CA SER A 93 -13.06 -0.77 -2.34
C SER A 93 -12.81 0.65 -1.86
N MET A 94 -13.83 1.29 -1.37
CA MET A 94 -13.74 2.55 -0.65
C MET A 94 -12.90 2.37 0.61
N LEU A 95 -12.03 3.35 0.90
CA LEU A 95 -11.40 3.48 2.21
C LEU A 95 -12.37 4.18 3.16
N THR A 96 -12.60 3.57 4.32
CA THR A 96 -13.56 4.11 5.29
C THR A 96 -12.87 5.09 6.24
N THR A 97 -13.63 6.01 6.84
CA THR A 97 -13.17 6.84 7.95
C THR A 97 -13.30 6.07 9.26
N SER A 98 -12.40 6.34 10.22
CA SER A 98 -12.54 5.91 11.61
C SER A 98 -13.33 6.95 12.40
N ASP A 99 -14.11 6.48 13.40
CA ASP A 99 -14.74 7.38 14.36
C ASP A 99 -13.78 7.64 15.54
N SER A 100 -13.94 8.75 16.23
CA SER A 100 -13.07 9.11 17.36
C SER A 100 -13.10 8.04 18.45
N GLY A 101 -11.92 7.58 18.87
CA GLY A 101 -11.78 6.57 19.93
C GLY A 101 -12.12 5.12 19.51
N GLU A 102 -12.43 4.89 18.23
CA GLU A 102 -12.67 3.54 17.70
C GLU A 102 -11.36 2.72 17.69
N ASP A 103 -11.45 1.46 18.10
CA ASP A 103 -10.33 0.52 18.00
C ASP A 103 -10.05 0.17 16.54
N LEU A 104 -8.78 0.22 16.17
CA LEU A 104 -8.31 -0.12 14.83
C LEU A 104 -7.42 -1.36 14.86
N PHE A 105 -7.38 -2.06 13.75
CA PHE A 105 -6.60 -3.28 13.58
C PHE A 105 -5.59 -3.11 12.46
N MET A 106 -4.39 -3.63 12.64
CA MET A 106 -3.34 -3.56 11.63
C MET A 106 -2.81 -4.94 11.31
N TYR A 107 -2.87 -5.30 10.02
CA TYR A 107 -2.17 -6.47 9.50
C TYR A 107 -0.90 -6.03 8.79
N LEU A 108 0.18 -6.74 9.07
CA LEU A 108 1.49 -6.55 8.45
C LEU A 108 1.75 -7.66 7.44
N SER A 109 2.35 -7.32 6.33
CA SER A 109 2.77 -8.28 5.29
C SER A 109 4.18 -7.95 4.83
N VAL A 110 4.97 -8.99 4.63
CA VAL A 110 6.36 -8.87 4.15
C VAL A 110 6.56 -9.78 2.95
N SER A 111 7.39 -9.31 2.03
CA SER A 111 7.90 -10.08 0.90
C SER A 111 9.43 -9.96 0.84
N ASP A 112 10.05 -10.56 -0.16
CA ASP A 112 11.49 -10.41 -0.37
C ASP A 112 11.88 -8.96 -0.69
N HIS A 113 10.97 -8.18 -1.27
CA HIS A 113 11.26 -6.88 -1.86
C HIS A 113 10.45 -5.71 -1.30
N ALA A 114 9.43 -5.99 -0.50
CA ALA A 114 8.56 -4.96 0.04
C ALA A 114 8.00 -5.33 1.41
N VAL A 115 7.59 -4.30 2.14
CA VAL A 115 6.77 -4.42 3.35
C VAL A 115 5.49 -3.64 3.14
N SER A 116 4.40 -4.14 3.70
CA SER A 116 3.08 -3.53 3.57
C SER A 116 2.30 -3.65 4.86
N ALA A 117 1.39 -2.71 5.09
CA ALA A 117 0.44 -2.76 6.19
C ALA A 117 -0.94 -2.34 5.68
N VAL A 118 -1.97 -2.85 6.32
CA VAL A 118 -3.33 -2.35 6.17
C VAL A 118 -3.89 -2.01 7.53
N LEU A 119 -4.42 -0.80 7.66
CA LEU A 119 -5.18 -0.35 8.81
C LEU A 119 -6.66 -0.59 8.52
N LEU A 120 -7.34 -1.24 9.44
CA LEU A 120 -8.73 -1.66 9.31
C LEU A 120 -9.52 -1.21 10.52
N LYS A 121 -10.82 -1.02 10.33
CA LYS A 121 -11.82 -1.07 11.42
C LYS A 121 -12.65 -2.33 11.29
N ASP A 122 -13.16 -2.83 12.42
CA ASP A 122 -13.98 -4.04 12.47
C ASP A 122 -15.30 -3.74 13.20
N ARG A 123 -16.40 -3.81 12.46
CA ARG A 123 -17.76 -3.70 12.96
C ARG A 123 -18.58 -4.94 12.57
N GLY A 124 -17.98 -6.13 12.75
CA GLY A 124 -18.51 -7.39 12.26
C GLY A 124 -18.10 -7.68 10.81
N VAL A 125 -17.66 -6.66 10.06
CA VAL A 125 -17.02 -6.75 8.74
C VAL A 125 -15.81 -5.85 8.74
N GLN A 126 -14.66 -6.40 8.37
CA GLN A 126 -13.41 -5.66 8.27
C GLN A 126 -13.43 -4.70 7.08
N GLN A 127 -13.21 -3.44 7.35
CA GLN A 127 -13.21 -2.38 6.33
C GLN A 127 -11.87 -1.66 6.32
N PRO A 128 -11.22 -1.50 5.16
CA PRO A 128 -9.94 -0.83 5.07
C PRO A 128 -10.09 0.68 5.34
N VAL A 129 -9.21 1.20 6.20
CA VAL A 129 -9.04 2.62 6.48
C VAL A 129 -7.86 3.16 5.68
N TYR A 130 -6.75 2.41 5.61
CA TYR A 130 -5.56 2.85 4.89
C TYR A 130 -4.68 1.66 4.47
N TYR A 131 -4.14 1.73 3.25
CA TYR A 131 -3.08 0.83 2.79
C TYR A 131 -1.74 1.54 2.79
N ILE A 132 -0.70 0.86 3.27
CA ILE A 132 0.68 1.32 3.30
C ILE A 132 1.55 0.30 2.60
N SER A 133 2.53 0.77 1.84
CA SER A 133 3.51 -0.11 1.22
C SER A 133 4.84 0.62 1.01
N LYS A 134 5.94 -0.10 1.21
CA LYS A 134 7.30 0.40 1.04
C LYS A 134 8.14 -0.62 0.30
N THR A 135 8.80 -0.21 -0.77
CA THR A 135 9.86 -1.01 -1.40
C THR A 135 11.08 -1.03 -0.49
N LEU A 136 11.66 -2.20 -0.27
CA LEU A 136 12.88 -2.37 0.49
C LEU A 136 14.09 -1.91 -0.32
N VAL A 137 15.02 -1.21 0.31
CA VAL A 137 16.33 -0.95 -0.27
C VAL A 137 17.20 -2.21 -0.16
N ASP A 138 18.29 -2.29 -0.94
CA ASP A 138 19.09 -3.52 -1.06
C ASP A 138 19.57 -4.06 0.30
N ALA A 139 19.91 -3.21 1.25
CA ALA A 139 20.28 -3.62 2.61
C ALA A 139 19.10 -4.25 3.35
N GLU A 140 17.90 -3.68 3.25
CA GLU A 140 16.69 -4.15 3.93
C GLU A 140 16.15 -5.46 3.34
N THR A 141 16.46 -5.78 2.07
CA THR A 141 16.04 -7.06 1.46
C THR A 141 16.66 -8.26 2.16
N ARG A 142 17.82 -8.08 2.81
CA ARG A 142 18.54 -9.12 3.55
C ARG A 142 18.07 -9.30 4.99
N TYR A 143 17.15 -8.46 5.47
CA TYR A 143 16.59 -8.59 6.81
C TYR A 143 15.79 -9.88 6.96
N LEU A 144 15.81 -10.45 8.16
CA LEU A 144 14.97 -11.59 8.49
C LEU A 144 13.48 -11.21 8.41
N PRO A 145 12.59 -12.17 8.18
CA PRO A 145 11.13 -11.89 8.09
C PRO A 145 10.60 -11.12 9.30
N LEU A 146 11.08 -11.40 10.50
CA LEU A 146 10.69 -10.71 11.72
C LEU A 146 11.18 -9.26 11.74
N GLU A 147 12.41 -8.99 11.29
CA GLU A 147 12.95 -7.63 11.16
C GLU A 147 12.18 -6.80 10.11
N LYS A 148 11.81 -7.43 8.99
CA LYS A 148 10.95 -6.82 7.99
C LYS A 148 9.56 -6.48 8.55
N LEU A 149 9.01 -7.31 9.45
CA LEU A 149 7.74 -7.00 10.12
C LEU A 149 7.86 -5.79 11.05
N VAL A 150 8.94 -5.70 11.83
CA VAL A 150 9.23 -4.50 12.64
C VAL A 150 9.38 -3.29 11.76
N LEU A 151 10.12 -3.39 10.65
CA LEU A 151 10.27 -2.31 9.67
C LEU A 151 8.91 -1.87 9.08
N SER A 152 8.03 -2.84 8.78
CA SER A 152 6.67 -2.56 8.32
C SER A 152 5.89 -1.74 9.35
N LEU A 153 5.94 -2.14 10.62
CA LEU A 153 5.27 -1.43 11.72
C LEU A 153 5.84 -0.02 11.90
N VAL A 154 7.17 0.12 11.98
CA VAL A 154 7.84 1.43 12.09
C VAL A 154 7.48 2.34 10.90
N HIS A 155 7.44 1.79 9.69
CA HIS A 155 7.03 2.56 8.53
C HIS A 155 5.56 3.01 8.63
N ALA A 156 4.68 2.13 9.07
CA ALA A 156 3.26 2.44 9.27
C ALA A 156 3.04 3.53 10.33
N THR A 157 3.71 3.45 11.49
CA THR A 157 3.59 4.47 12.55
C THR A 157 4.07 5.84 12.09
N ARG A 158 5.13 5.89 11.28
CA ARG A 158 5.66 7.14 10.71
C ARG A 158 4.75 7.74 9.64
N GLN A 159 4.07 6.91 8.86
CA GLN A 159 3.16 7.37 7.81
C GLN A 159 1.78 7.79 8.36
N LEU A 160 1.34 7.18 9.45
CA LEU A 160 0.01 7.38 10.03
C LEU A 160 0.05 7.86 11.49
N PRO A 161 0.88 8.86 11.86
CA PRO A 161 1.03 9.27 13.25
C PRO A 161 -0.30 9.68 13.90
N HIS A 162 -1.20 10.33 13.15
CA HIS A 162 -2.50 10.77 13.66
C HIS A 162 -3.41 9.63 14.09
N TYR A 163 -3.37 8.48 13.37
CA TYR A 163 -4.16 7.31 13.75
C TYR A 163 -3.63 6.69 15.03
N PHE A 164 -2.30 6.55 15.19
CA PHE A 164 -1.69 6.00 16.40
C PHE A 164 -1.84 6.91 17.63
N GLN A 165 -2.01 8.22 17.43
CA GLN A 165 -2.26 9.17 18.52
C GLN A 165 -3.74 9.20 18.94
N ALA A 166 -4.66 9.02 18.00
CA ALA A 166 -6.10 9.18 18.23
C ALA A 166 -6.83 7.87 18.54
N HIS A 167 -6.21 6.71 18.26
CA HIS A 167 -6.83 5.40 18.33
C HIS A 167 -5.94 4.37 19.00
N THR A 168 -6.55 3.38 19.66
CA THR A 168 -5.86 2.14 20.00
C THR A 168 -5.72 1.29 18.74
N VAL A 169 -4.48 0.95 18.37
CA VAL A 169 -4.20 0.13 17.18
C VAL A 169 -3.69 -1.25 17.60
N PHE A 170 -4.48 -2.28 17.34
CA PHE A 170 -4.12 -3.67 17.59
C PHE A 170 -3.36 -4.24 16.39
N VAL A 171 -2.09 -4.59 16.58
CA VAL A 171 -1.28 -5.22 15.53
C VAL A 171 -1.47 -6.72 15.57
N LEU A 172 -2.04 -7.27 14.50
CA LEU A 172 -2.35 -8.69 14.37
C LEU A 172 -1.23 -9.39 13.57
N THR A 173 -0.55 -10.34 14.21
CA THR A 173 0.56 -11.07 13.62
C THR A 173 0.68 -12.47 14.20
N LYS A 174 1.22 -13.41 13.42
CA LYS A 174 1.57 -14.77 13.87
C LYS A 174 2.95 -14.83 14.56
N TYR A 175 3.71 -13.74 14.51
CA TYR A 175 5.07 -13.67 15.06
C TYR A 175 5.08 -13.02 16.43
N PRO A 176 6.05 -13.37 17.33
CA PRO A 176 6.14 -12.83 18.69
C PRO A 176 6.70 -11.40 18.72
N LEU A 177 6.06 -10.47 18.00
CA LEU A 177 6.49 -9.08 17.83
C LEU A 177 6.57 -8.34 19.17
N GLN A 178 5.61 -8.58 20.05
CA GLN A 178 5.58 -7.95 21.38
C GLN A 178 6.84 -8.29 22.22
N SER A 179 7.27 -9.55 22.18
CA SER A 179 8.45 -9.99 22.90
C SER A 179 9.73 -9.36 22.35
N LEU A 180 9.77 -9.14 21.02
CA LEU A 180 10.91 -8.49 20.37
C LEU A 180 10.95 -7.00 20.72
N LEU A 181 9.83 -6.28 20.63
CA LEU A 181 9.75 -4.86 20.94
C LEU A 181 10.14 -4.58 22.39
N LYS A 182 9.68 -5.40 23.34
CA LYS A 182 10.09 -5.31 24.75
C LYS A 182 11.60 -5.49 24.96
N ARG A 183 12.26 -6.33 24.15
CA ARG A 183 13.72 -6.50 24.22
C ARG A 183 14.48 -5.29 23.68
N LEU A 184 13.94 -4.61 22.67
CA LEU A 184 14.54 -3.41 22.10
C LEU A 184 14.46 -2.23 23.08
N ASP A 185 13.39 -2.12 23.88
CA ASP A 185 13.26 -1.09 24.90
C ASP A 185 14.32 -1.21 26.02
N PHE A 186 14.81 -2.43 26.30
CA PHE A 186 15.89 -2.67 27.28
C PHE A 186 17.31 -2.38 26.77
N THR A 187 17.48 -2.16 25.47
CA THR A 187 18.80 -1.85 24.86
C THR A 187 18.98 -0.35 24.56
N ALA A 188 18.05 0.49 24.94
CA ALA A 188 18.07 1.95 24.74
C ALA A 188 18.46 2.75 26.01
N GLU A 189 19.06 2.09 27.03
CA GLU A 189 19.69 2.74 28.18
C GLU A 189 21.18 2.99 27.95
#